data_0054a5500ac2b779c98f000485dc7b96
#
_entry.id   0054a5500ac2b779c98f000485dc7b96
#
_cell.length_a   1.000
_cell.length_b   1.000
_cell.length_c   1.000
_cell.angle_alpha   90.00
_cell.angle_beta   90.00
_cell.angle_gamma   90.00
#
_symmetry.space_group_name_H-M   'P 1'
#
loop_
_entity.id
_entity.type
_entity.pdbx_description
1 polymer ?
#
loop_
_entity_poly.entity_id
_entity_poly.type
_entity_poly.pdbx_seq_one_letter_code
_entity_poly.pdbx_strand_id
1 'polypeptide(L)'
;ATNPKKTTLLIEEGGTLSIIDNPHAIEFKPDGTEMYVIRSDSATRVAIEQFTLSTPWDTTTISWNTFKNIRTGCFTSVQARGLDFKPDGTRVFVASQGNKKVAHYDLSTPWDISTATNQICSSFDETNVRNIQLSSDGSTLYLGGNGDDDIKRYSLSTPYDVTTITLQATTFSISSQTGAMRGFQFSSNFTKLYVTGDPGTEEDDIIYEYDLECAGTITCSDPSNNSDVKAIIEANVELSK
;
A
#
# COMPACT_ATOMS: atom_id res chain seq x y z
N ALA A 1 3.25 -4.29 28.31
CA ALA A 1 2.68 -4.49 26.98
C ALA A 1 1.70 -5.67 27.05
N THR A 2 0.48 -5.52 26.51
CA THR A 2 -0.46 -6.63 26.36
C THR A 2 0.03 -7.53 25.20
N ASN A 3 -0.13 -8.85 25.34
CA ASN A 3 0.20 -9.77 24.27
C ASN A 3 -0.51 -9.35 22.97
N PRO A 4 0.16 -9.42 21.81
CA PRO A 4 -0.48 -9.09 20.54
C PRO A 4 -1.67 -10.03 20.31
N LYS A 5 -2.79 -9.47 19.85
CA LYS A 5 -3.93 -10.27 19.40
C LYS A 5 -3.54 -10.97 18.11
N LYS A 6 -3.75 -12.28 18.03
CA LYS A 6 -3.55 -13.06 16.80
C LYS A 6 -4.91 -13.36 16.18
N THR A 7 -5.08 -12.99 14.93
CA THR A 7 -6.27 -13.30 14.14
C THR A 7 -5.87 -14.20 12.97
N THR A 8 -6.59 -15.30 12.78
CA THR A 8 -6.46 -16.13 11.59
C THR A 8 -7.46 -15.66 10.56
N LEU A 9 -6.97 -15.25 9.40
CA LEU A 9 -7.82 -14.81 8.30
C LEU A 9 -8.42 -16.04 7.60
N LEU A 10 -9.70 -16.26 7.79
CA LEU A 10 -10.45 -17.32 7.13
C LEU A 10 -11.28 -16.72 6.00
N ILE A 11 -11.29 -17.38 4.88
CA ILE A 11 -12.10 -17.07 3.70
C ILE A 11 -13.01 -18.25 3.38
N GLU A 12 -14.13 -17.98 2.75
CA GLU A 12 -15.05 -19.03 2.31
C GLU A 12 -14.96 -19.21 0.79
N GLU A 13 -14.59 -20.41 0.36
CA GLU A 13 -14.51 -20.77 -1.04
C GLU A 13 -15.37 -22.01 -1.32
N GLY A 14 -16.45 -21.84 -2.10
CA GLY A 14 -17.32 -22.94 -2.44
C GLY A 14 -17.93 -23.69 -1.24
N GLY A 15 -18.19 -22.98 -0.13
CA GLY A 15 -18.69 -23.53 1.12
C GLY A 15 -17.63 -24.13 2.04
N THR A 16 -16.36 -23.94 1.74
CA THR A 16 -15.25 -24.42 2.57
C THR A 16 -14.46 -23.25 3.14
N LEU A 17 -14.23 -23.25 4.47
CA LEU A 17 -13.36 -22.29 5.12
C LEU A 17 -11.90 -22.69 4.90
N SER A 18 -11.10 -21.75 4.41
CA SER A 18 -9.66 -21.89 4.25
C SER A 18 -8.90 -20.69 4.83
N ILE A 19 -7.65 -20.91 5.20
CA ILE A 19 -6.77 -19.84 5.65
C ILE A 19 -6.27 -19.07 4.42
N ILE A 20 -6.18 -17.74 4.51
CA ILE A 20 -5.51 -16.94 3.48
C ILE A 20 -4.04 -17.33 3.42
N ASP A 21 -3.62 -17.78 2.25
CA ASP A 21 -2.21 -18.01 1.93
C ASP A 21 -1.61 -16.74 1.32
N ASN A 22 -0.37 -16.43 1.71
CA ASN A 22 0.44 -15.31 1.18
C ASN A 22 -0.30 -13.95 1.16
N PRO A 23 -0.72 -13.40 2.31
CA PRO A 23 -1.19 -12.03 2.40
C PRO A 23 -0.02 -11.06 2.19
N HIS A 24 -0.23 -9.99 1.41
CA HIS A 24 0.83 -9.05 1.07
C HIS A 24 0.56 -7.62 1.49
N ALA A 25 -0.63 -7.12 1.31
CA ALA A 25 -1.01 -5.78 1.71
C ALA A 25 -2.27 -5.84 2.54
N ILE A 26 -2.39 -4.90 3.46
CA ILE A 26 -3.57 -4.70 4.30
C ILE A 26 -3.97 -3.23 4.24
N GLU A 27 -5.26 -2.97 4.12
CA GLU A 27 -5.83 -1.63 4.16
C GLU A 27 -7.13 -1.66 4.96
N PHE A 28 -7.43 -0.59 5.67
CA PHE A 28 -8.67 -0.45 6.41
C PHE A 28 -9.51 0.69 5.84
N LYS A 29 -10.81 0.47 5.82
CA LYS A 29 -11.73 1.60 5.66
C LYS A 29 -11.53 2.58 6.81
N PRO A 30 -11.58 3.91 6.59
CA PRO A 30 -11.26 4.91 7.61
C PRO A 30 -12.05 4.82 8.91
N ASP A 31 -13.26 4.24 8.89
CA ASP A 31 -14.08 4.03 10.08
C ASP A 31 -13.76 2.71 10.83
N GLY A 32 -12.84 1.90 10.31
CA GLY A 32 -12.40 0.65 10.90
C GLY A 32 -13.40 -0.50 10.80
N THR A 33 -14.51 -0.35 10.07
CA THR A 33 -15.55 -1.37 9.94
C THR A 33 -15.24 -2.43 8.90
N GLU A 34 -14.28 -2.16 7.99
CA GLU A 34 -13.89 -3.07 6.94
C GLU A 34 -12.36 -3.12 6.80
N MET A 35 -11.86 -4.28 6.42
CA MET A 35 -10.46 -4.53 6.14
C MET A 35 -10.31 -5.23 4.79
N TYR A 36 -9.27 -4.86 4.07
CA TYR A 36 -8.95 -5.41 2.75
C TYR A 36 -7.56 -6.02 2.79
N VAL A 37 -7.40 -7.18 2.15
CA VAL A 37 -6.12 -7.89 2.10
C VAL A 37 -5.84 -8.31 0.66
N ILE A 38 -4.66 -8.01 0.14
CA ILE A 38 -4.19 -8.65 -1.08
C ILE A 38 -3.74 -10.06 -0.75
N ARG A 39 -4.36 -11.02 -1.42
CA ARG A 39 -3.92 -12.40 -1.50
C ARG A 39 -3.26 -12.64 -2.84
N SER A 40 -2.07 -13.19 -2.81
CA SER A 40 -1.31 -13.50 -4.03
C SER A 40 -0.66 -14.88 -3.89
N ASP A 41 -1.46 -15.93 -4.06
CA ASP A 41 -0.96 -17.30 -4.03
C ASP A 41 -0.36 -17.74 -5.37
N SER A 42 0.47 -18.75 -5.31
CA SER A 42 1.40 -19.11 -6.39
C SER A 42 0.76 -19.70 -7.64
N ALA A 43 -0.49 -20.07 -7.66
CA ALA A 43 -1.00 -20.88 -8.77
C ALA A 43 -2.33 -20.41 -9.38
N THR A 44 -3.30 -19.96 -8.59
CA THR A 44 -4.68 -19.86 -9.07
C THR A 44 -5.37 -18.53 -8.79
N ARG A 45 -4.97 -17.79 -7.76
CA ARG A 45 -5.70 -16.60 -7.33
C ARG A 45 -4.79 -15.42 -6.94
N VAL A 46 -5.06 -14.28 -7.55
CA VAL A 46 -4.64 -12.97 -7.07
C VAL A 46 -5.91 -12.18 -6.84
N ALA A 47 -6.19 -11.84 -5.59
CA ALA A 47 -7.46 -11.23 -5.22
C ALA A 47 -7.27 -10.15 -4.16
N ILE A 48 -8.21 -9.21 -4.13
CA ILE A 48 -8.49 -8.38 -2.97
C ILE A 48 -9.58 -9.10 -2.19
N GLU A 49 -9.30 -9.49 -0.96
CA GLU A 49 -10.25 -10.08 -0.03
C GLU A 49 -10.82 -8.97 0.85
N GLN A 50 -12.12 -8.93 1.06
CA GLN A 50 -12.81 -7.95 1.89
C GLN A 50 -13.42 -8.64 3.12
N PHE A 51 -13.19 -8.02 4.26
CA PHE A 51 -13.67 -8.48 5.57
C PHE A 51 -14.45 -7.38 6.25
N THR A 52 -15.49 -7.77 6.98
CA THR A 52 -16.24 -6.88 7.87
C THR A 52 -15.80 -7.09 9.32
N LEU A 53 -15.67 -6.03 10.08
CA LEU A 53 -15.37 -6.05 11.51
C LEU A 53 -16.62 -5.61 12.28
N SER A 54 -17.17 -6.48 13.14
CA SER A 54 -18.35 -6.14 13.97
C SER A 54 -18.03 -5.12 15.05
N THR A 55 -16.77 -5.02 15.45
CA THR A 55 -16.23 -3.94 16.30
C THR A 55 -15.14 -3.24 15.49
N PRO A 56 -15.28 -1.93 15.19
CA PRO A 56 -14.28 -1.19 14.42
C PRO A 56 -12.87 -1.35 14.98
N TRP A 57 -11.90 -1.59 14.10
CA TRP A 57 -10.48 -1.76 14.43
C TRP A 57 -10.13 -2.99 15.27
N ASP A 58 -11.09 -3.84 15.62
CA ASP A 58 -10.83 -5.08 16.35
C ASP A 58 -10.84 -6.29 15.41
N THR A 59 -9.65 -6.70 14.96
CA THR A 59 -9.48 -7.82 14.03
C THR A 59 -9.93 -9.16 14.61
N THR A 60 -10.17 -9.28 15.91
CA THR A 60 -10.73 -10.51 16.49
C THR A 60 -12.21 -10.70 16.19
N THR A 61 -12.88 -9.64 15.68
CA THR A 61 -14.31 -9.64 15.32
C THR A 61 -14.53 -9.73 13.81
N ILE A 62 -13.48 -10.11 13.07
CA ILE A 62 -13.47 -10.15 11.62
C ILE A 62 -14.31 -11.29 11.08
N SER A 63 -15.05 -11.04 10.00
CA SER A 63 -15.72 -12.05 9.18
C SER A 63 -15.44 -11.78 7.70
N TRP A 64 -15.21 -12.85 6.93
CA TRP A 64 -15.05 -12.73 5.50
C TRP A 64 -16.37 -12.27 4.85
N ASN A 65 -16.29 -11.39 3.88
CA ASN A 65 -17.43 -10.83 3.19
C ASN A 65 -17.44 -11.26 1.71
N THR A 66 -16.41 -10.85 0.95
CA THR A 66 -16.34 -11.08 -0.49
C THR A 66 -14.89 -10.96 -0.98
N PHE A 67 -14.69 -11.21 -2.27
CA PHE A 67 -13.40 -10.97 -2.91
C PHE A 67 -13.55 -10.45 -4.33
N LYS A 68 -12.50 -9.82 -4.85
CA LYS A 68 -12.33 -9.50 -6.27
C LYS A 68 -11.11 -10.20 -6.82
N ASN A 69 -11.31 -11.10 -7.78
CA ASN A 69 -10.18 -11.63 -8.55
C ASN A 69 -9.62 -10.52 -9.45
N ILE A 70 -8.34 -10.21 -9.27
CA ILE A 70 -7.64 -9.17 -10.03
C ILE A 70 -6.64 -9.73 -11.03
N ARG A 71 -6.50 -11.06 -11.11
CA ARG A 71 -5.66 -11.75 -12.10
C ARG A 71 -6.36 -11.78 -13.46
N THR A 72 -6.65 -10.61 -13.99
CA THR A 72 -7.33 -10.41 -15.27
C THR A 72 -6.73 -9.23 -16.00
N GLY A 73 -6.92 -9.12 -17.30
CA GLY A 73 -6.50 -7.95 -18.06
C GLY A 73 -5.01 -7.61 -17.91
N CYS A 74 -4.72 -6.56 -17.19
CA CYS A 74 -3.35 -6.06 -17.00
C CYS A 74 -2.47 -6.96 -16.11
N PHE A 75 -3.07 -7.73 -15.22
CA PHE A 75 -2.36 -8.55 -14.25
C PHE A 75 -2.42 -10.03 -14.64
N THR A 76 -1.36 -10.51 -15.24
CA THR A 76 -1.19 -11.93 -15.60
C THR A 76 -0.30 -12.68 -14.62
N SER A 77 0.53 -11.96 -13.85
CA SER A 77 1.40 -12.49 -12.82
C SER A 77 0.68 -12.62 -11.48
N VAL A 78 1.21 -13.48 -10.61
CA VAL A 78 0.71 -13.77 -9.27
C VAL A 78 1.36 -12.89 -8.18
N GLN A 79 1.89 -11.72 -8.50
CA GLN A 79 2.68 -10.90 -7.58
C GLN A 79 2.06 -9.50 -7.37
N ALA A 80 0.79 -9.42 -7.01
CA ALA A 80 0.22 -8.18 -6.49
C ALA A 80 0.74 -7.93 -5.06
N ARG A 81 1.16 -6.70 -4.75
CA ARG A 81 1.87 -6.38 -3.51
C ARG A 81 1.33 -5.16 -2.78
N GLY A 82 0.97 -4.10 -3.48
CA GLY A 82 0.50 -2.84 -2.90
C GLY A 82 -0.99 -2.64 -3.10
N LEU A 83 -1.65 -2.04 -2.13
CA LEU A 83 -3.08 -1.73 -2.11
C LEU A 83 -3.28 -0.34 -1.51
N ASP A 84 -4.13 0.45 -2.11
CA ASP A 84 -4.57 1.74 -1.59
C ASP A 84 -5.96 2.09 -2.12
N PHE A 85 -6.69 2.96 -1.43
CA PHE A 85 -8.01 3.42 -1.84
C PHE A 85 -8.04 4.94 -2.01
N LYS A 86 -8.87 5.38 -2.94
CA LYS A 86 -9.31 6.78 -2.93
C LYS A 86 -10.07 7.06 -1.64
N PRO A 87 -9.89 8.21 -0.98
CA PRO A 87 -10.48 8.49 0.34
C PRO A 87 -12.00 8.35 0.43
N ASP A 88 -12.72 8.52 -0.68
CA ASP A 88 -14.17 8.33 -0.73
C ASP A 88 -14.62 6.89 -1.02
N GLY A 89 -13.66 5.96 -1.18
CA GLY A 89 -13.92 4.55 -1.45
C GLY A 89 -14.44 4.22 -2.85
N THR A 90 -14.50 5.19 -3.77
CA THR A 90 -15.03 4.96 -5.12
C THR A 90 -14.02 4.34 -6.09
N ARG A 91 -12.75 4.22 -5.68
CA ARG A 91 -11.67 3.63 -6.48
C ARG A 91 -10.66 2.91 -5.61
N VAL A 92 -10.19 1.76 -6.08
CA VAL A 92 -9.11 1.00 -5.45
C VAL A 92 -7.92 0.86 -6.41
N PHE A 93 -6.71 0.93 -5.85
CA PHE A 93 -5.44 0.87 -6.57
C PHE A 93 -4.66 -0.36 -6.15
N VAL A 94 -4.03 -1.01 -7.11
CA VAL A 94 -3.20 -2.19 -6.88
C VAL A 94 -1.90 -2.08 -7.67
N ALA A 95 -0.78 -2.37 -7.02
CA ALA A 95 0.50 -2.52 -7.70
C ALA A 95 0.88 -4.00 -7.83
N SER A 96 1.33 -4.38 -9.03
CA SER A 96 1.82 -5.72 -9.33
C SER A 96 3.31 -5.70 -9.66
N GLN A 97 4.11 -6.33 -8.79
CA GLN A 97 5.54 -6.54 -9.00
C GLN A 97 5.81 -7.32 -10.30
N GLY A 98 5.13 -8.46 -10.48
CA GLY A 98 5.41 -9.36 -11.59
C GLY A 98 5.03 -8.79 -12.96
N ASN A 99 4.10 -7.83 -13.02
CA ASN A 99 3.71 -7.16 -14.25
C ASN A 99 4.34 -5.77 -14.41
N LYS A 100 4.98 -5.24 -13.36
CA LYS A 100 5.46 -3.85 -13.29
C LYS A 100 4.37 -2.85 -13.68
N LYS A 101 3.19 -3.03 -13.11
CA LYS A 101 2.01 -2.21 -13.41
C LYS A 101 1.27 -1.82 -12.14
N VAL A 102 0.77 -0.60 -12.15
CA VAL A 102 -0.29 -0.15 -11.26
C VAL A 102 -1.60 -0.15 -12.01
N ALA A 103 -2.66 -0.61 -11.35
CA ALA A 103 -4.00 -0.54 -11.88
C ALA A 103 -4.92 0.16 -10.90
N HIS A 104 -5.98 0.79 -11.43
CA HIS A 104 -7.12 1.15 -10.62
C HIS A 104 -8.39 0.44 -11.12
N TYR A 105 -9.35 0.31 -10.21
CA TYR A 105 -10.69 -0.20 -10.46
C TYR A 105 -11.69 0.78 -9.91
N ASP A 106 -12.73 1.09 -10.68
CA ASP A 106 -13.85 1.89 -10.21
C ASP A 106 -14.82 1.01 -9.40
N LEU A 107 -15.30 1.50 -8.26
CA LEU A 107 -16.29 0.86 -7.43
C LEU A 107 -17.62 1.61 -7.57
N SER A 108 -18.68 0.93 -8.04
CA SER A 108 -20.01 1.53 -8.15
C SER A 108 -20.67 1.73 -6.79
N THR A 109 -20.28 0.93 -5.80
CA THR A 109 -20.61 1.13 -4.39
C THR A 109 -19.31 1.39 -3.63
N PRO A 110 -19.15 2.57 -2.99
CA PRO A 110 -17.94 2.87 -2.25
C PRO A 110 -17.56 1.78 -1.25
N TRP A 111 -16.28 1.41 -1.22
CA TRP A 111 -15.72 0.42 -0.31
C TRP A 111 -16.17 -1.03 -0.56
N ASP A 112 -17.03 -1.30 -1.54
CA ASP A 112 -17.45 -2.66 -1.91
C ASP A 112 -16.68 -3.16 -3.13
N ILE A 113 -15.64 -3.98 -2.88
CA ILE A 113 -14.79 -4.50 -3.95
C ILE A 113 -15.51 -5.48 -4.89
N SER A 114 -16.65 -6.04 -4.51
CA SER A 114 -17.44 -6.90 -5.40
C SER A 114 -17.96 -6.12 -6.61
N THR A 115 -18.11 -4.80 -6.46
CA THR A 115 -18.59 -3.88 -7.49
C THR A 115 -17.47 -3.33 -8.38
N ALA A 116 -16.22 -3.77 -8.17
CA ALA A 116 -15.05 -3.27 -8.91
C ALA A 116 -15.13 -3.62 -10.41
N THR A 117 -15.00 -2.59 -11.25
CA THR A 117 -15.07 -2.65 -12.70
C THR A 117 -13.95 -1.82 -13.33
N ASN A 118 -13.89 -1.79 -14.67
CA ASN A 118 -13.01 -0.88 -15.42
C ASN A 118 -11.55 -0.94 -14.98
N GLN A 119 -10.92 -2.14 -15.03
CA GLN A 119 -9.49 -2.24 -14.79
C GLN A 119 -8.72 -1.40 -15.80
N ILE A 120 -8.09 -0.33 -15.31
CA ILE A 120 -7.23 0.55 -16.09
C ILE A 120 -5.84 0.53 -15.47
N CYS A 121 -4.80 0.43 -16.28
CA CYS A 121 -3.44 0.28 -15.79
C CYS A 121 -2.40 1.05 -16.55
N SER A 122 -1.29 1.32 -15.86
CA SER A 122 -0.07 1.92 -16.43
C SER A 122 1.16 1.14 -15.93
N SER A 123 2.24 1.25 -16.68
CA SER A 123 3.53 0.70 -16.27
C SER A 123 4.27 1.67 -15.35
N PHE A 124 5.08 1.13 -14.45
CA PHE A 124 5.97 1.90 -13.60
C PHE A 124 7.41 1.37 -13.68
N ASP A 125 8.35 2.17 -13.23
CA ASP A 125 9.76 1.84 -13.18
C ASP A 125 10.17 1.49 -11.73
N GLU A 126 9.83 0.28 -11.30
CA GLU A 126 10.24 -0.33 -10.03
C GLU A 126 10.31 -1.85 -10.23
N THR A 127 11.39 -2.48 -9.79
CA THR A 127 11.61 -3.91 -10.06
C THR A 127 10.93 -4.83 -9.06
N ASN A 128 10.84 -4.42 -7.80
CA ASN A 128 10.32 -5.23 -6.70
C ASN A 128 9.38 -4.41 -5.81
N VAL A 129 8.31 -3.85 -6.40
CA VAL A 129 7.33 -3.08 -5.63
C VAL A 129 6.79 -3.89 -4.44
N ARG A 130 6.70 -3.24 -3.28
CA ARG A 130 6.19 -3.80 -2.03
C ARG A 130 4.96 -3.07 -1.54
N ASN A 131 4.88 -1.77 -1.77
CA ASN A 131 3.75 -0.98 -1.35
C ASN A 131 3.50 0.20 -2.30
N ILE A 132 2.27 0.72 -2.23
CA ILE A 132 1.86 1.97 -2.88
C ILE A 132 1.13 2.84 -1.89
N GLN A 133 1.17 4.14 -2.11
CA GLN A 133 0.32 5.11 -1.41
C GLN A 133 0.06 6.31 -2.31
N LEU A 134 -1.18 6.79 -2.33
CA LEU A 134 -1.54 8.04 -3.02
C LEU A 134 -1.62 9.20 -2.03
N SER A 135 -1.38 10.41 -2.54
CA SER A 135 -1.75 11.61 -1.81
C SER A 135 -3.27 11.71 -1.69
N SER A 136 -3.74 12.40 -0.65
CA SER A 136 -5.17 12.54 -0.37
C SER A 136 -5.95 13.25 -1.48
N ASP A 137 -5.29 14.08 -2.29
CA ASP A 137 -5.85 14.75 -3.46
C ASP A 137 -5.71 13.92 -4.75
N GLY A 138 -5.00 12.78 -4.70
CA GLY A 138 -4.77 11.88 -5.82
C GLY A 138 -3.82 12.39 -6.90
N SER A 139 -3.12 13.50 -6.66
CA SER A 139 -2.19 14.07 -7.63
C SER A 139 -0.81 13.41 -7.63
N THR A 140 -0.51 12.64 -6.58
CA THR A 140 0.78 11.97 -6.38
C THR A 140 0.58 10.51 -6.01
N LEU A 141 1.38 9.63 -6.63
CA LEU A 141 1.50 8.22 -6.31
C LEU A 141 2.93 7.94 -5.85
N TYR A 142 3.06 7.28 -4.72
CA TYR A 142 4.32 6.76 -4.21
C TYR A 142 4.36 5.25 -4.40
N LEU A 143 5.47 4.76 -4.93
CA LEU A 143 5.77 3.34 -5.12
C LEU A 143 7.09 3.04 -4.46
N GLY A 144 7.11 2.06 -3.58
CA GLY A 144 8.34 1.64 -2.93
C GLY A 144 8.55 0.14 -2.99
N GLY A 145 9.80 -0.27 -3.04
CA GLY A 145 10.17 -1.67 -3.16
C GLY A 145 11.63 -1.93 -2.82
N ASN A 146 11.99 -3.21 -2.78
CA ASN A 146 13.36 -3.65 -2.49
C ASN A 146 14.19 -3.92 -3.74
N GLY A 147 13.80 -3.39 -4.89
CA GLY A 147 14.61 -3.49 -6.10
C GLY A 147 15.77 -2.51 -6.10
N ASP A 148 15.46 -1.27 -5.78
CA ASP A 148 16.42 -0.17 -5.69
C ASP A 148 16.51 0.38 -4.25
N ASP A 149 15.75 -0.17 -3.31
CA ASP A 149 15.58 0.29 -1.92
C ASP A 149 15.28 1.80 -1.88
N ASP A 150 14.30 2.18 -2.68
CA ASP A 150 13.82 3.56 -2.77
C ASP A 150 12.29 3.65 -2.80
N ILE A 151 11.79 4.85 -2.58
CA ILE A 151 10.39 5.22 -2.77
C ILE A 151 10.34 6.22 -3.92
N LYS A 152 9.81 5.77 -5.06
CA LYS A 152 9.64 6.56 -6.26
C LYS A 152 8.35 7.38 -6.19
N ARG A 153 8.43 8.62 -6.63
CA ARG A 153 7.32 9.54 -6.71
C ARG A 153 6.86 9.70 -8.15
N TYR A 154 5.56 9.56 -8.37
CA TYR A 154 4.92 9.82 -9.66
C TYR A 154 3.87 10.92 -9.49
N SER A 155 3.88 11.91 -10.38
CA SER A 155 2.77 12.86 -10.47
C SER A 155 1.66 12.30 -11.37
N LEU A 156 0.41 12.61 -11.05
CA LEU A 156 -0.76 12.31 -11.87
C LEU A 156 -1.33 13.63 -12.39
N SER A 157 -1.32 13.85 -13.71
CA SER A 157 -1.89 15.08 -14.28
C SER A 157 -3.41 15.12 -14.19
N THR A 158 -4.05 13.96 -14.07
CA THR A 158 -5.46 13.80 -13.70
C THR A 158 -5.51 13.04 -12.36
N PRO A 159 -6.01 13.64 -11.28
CA PRO A 159 -6.07 13.00 -9.97
C PRO A 159 -6.70 11.61 -10.03
N TYR A 160 -6.06 10.65 -9.33
CA TYR A 160 -6.50 9.26 -9.25
C TYR A 160 -6.56 8.49 -10.58
N ASP A 161 -6.03 9.02 -11.68
CA ASP A 161 -5.97 8.33 -12.97
C ASP A 161 -4.55 7.83 -13.25
N VAL A 162 -4.32 6.52 -13.07
CA VAL A 162 -3.01 5.91 -13.26
C VAL A 162 -2.49 5.97 -14.69
N THR A 163 -3.33 6.28 -15.68
CA THR A 163 -2.86 6.45 -17.08
C THR A 163 -2.04 7.73 -17.27
N THR A 164 -2.14 8.65 -16.32
CA THR A 164 -1.49 9.97 -16.38
C THR A 164 -0.24 10.07 -15.51
N ILE A 165 0.27 8.94 -14.99
CA ILE A 165 1.46 8.93 -14.13
C ILE A 165 2.71 9.34 -14.92
N THR A 166 3.54 10.17 -14.28
CA THR A 166 4.85 10.57 -14.75
C THR A 166 5.86 10.48 -13.61
N LEU A 167 6.93 9.68 -13.82
CA LEU A 167 7.99 9.54 -12.83
C LEU A 167 8.66 10.90 -12.58
N GLN A 168 8.82 11.25 -11.31
CA GLN A 168 9.53 12.45 -10.88
C GLN A 168 10.98 12.11 -10.55
N ALA A 169 11.89 13.06 -10.75
CA ALA A 169 13.30 12.86 -10.47
C ALA A 169 13.64 12.68 -8.99
N THR A 170 12.73 13.06 -8.09
CA THR A 170 12.96 12.95 -6.64
C THR A 170 12.50 11.59 -6.15
N THR A 171 13.44 10.81 -5.65
CA THR A 171 13.20 9.54 -4.95
C THR A 171 13.72 9.63 -3.52
N PHE A 172 13.12 8.85 -2.62
CA PHE A 172 13.65 8.67 -1.27
C PHE A 172 14.46 7.39 -1.25
N SER A 173 15.79 7.50 -1.27
CA SER A 173 16.64 6.32 -1.10
C SER A 173 16.78 5.98 0.38
N ILE A 174 16.55 4.72 0.70
CA ILE A 174 16.72 4.13 2.03
C ILE A 174 17.79 3.03 2.04
N SER A 175 18.54 2.91 0.96
CA SER A 175 19.56 1.86 0.78
C SER A 175 20.69 1.90 1.82
N SER A 176 20.90 3.06 2.47
CA SER A 176 21.87 3.17 3.57
C SER A 176 21.35 2.64 4.91
N GLN A 177 20.05 2.45 5.05
CA GLN A 177 19.39 2.00 6.28
C GLN A 177 18.98 0.52 6.21
N THR A 178 18.51 0.07 5.05
CA THR A 178 18.04 -1.30 4.87
C THR A 178 18.44 -1.83 3.49
N GLY A 179 18.81 -3.09 3.43
CA GLY A 179 19.11 -3.79 2.17
C GLY A 179 17.85 -4.43 1.55
N ALA A 180 16.70 -4.37 2.22
CA ALA A 180 15.45 -4.91 1.70
C ALA A 180 14.23 -4.24 2.33
N MET A 181 13.74 -3.18 1.70
CA MET A 181 12.47 -2.55 2.11
C MET A 181 11.31 -3.55 2.01
N ARG A 182 10.49 -3.63 3.06
CA ARG A 182 9.30 -4.49 3.14
C ARG A 182 8.00 -3.72 2.97
N GLY A 183 7.97 -2.45 3.41
CA GLY A 183 6.82 -1.58 3.29
C GLY A 183 7.13 -0.16 3.74
N PHE A 184 6.26 0.76 3.42
CA PHE A 184 6.33 2.14 3.88
C PHE A 184 4.92 2.70 4.13
N GLN A 185 4.85 3.75 4.92
CA GLN A 185 3.60 4.47 5.19
C GLN A 185 3.92 5.93 5.50
N PHE A 186 3.28 6.85 4.79
CA PHE A 186 3.25 8.25 5.20
C PHE A 186 2.18 8.47 6.27
N SER A 187 2.45 9.35 7.22
CA SER A 187 1.40 9.85 8.10
C SER A 187 0.31 10.59 7.29
N SER A 188 -0.90 10.67 7.84
CA SER A 188 -2.05 11.28 7.14
C SER A 188 -1.83 12.75 6.76
N ASN A 189 -0.95 13.45 7.47
CA ASN A 189 -0.54 14.83 7.21
C ASN A 189 0.78 14.93 6.44
N PHE A 190 1.35 13.81 6.01
CA PHE A 190 2.61 13.72 5.28
C PHE A 190 3.81 14.41 5.95
N THR A 191 3.81 14.53 7.28
CA THR A 191 4.95 15.06 8.04
C THR A 191 5.92 13.98 8.48
N LYS A 192 5.53 12.71 8.36
CA LYS A 192 6.37 11.57 8.71
C LYS A 192 6.27 10.47 7.66
N LEU A 193 7.37 9.77 7.48
CA LEU A 193 7.47 8.54 6.70
C LEU A 193 7.97 7.43 7.61
N TYR A 194 7.26 6.32 7.63
CA TYR A 194 7.67 5.09 8.28
C TYR A 194 8.07 4.07 7.24
N VAL A 195 9.19 3.38 7.46
CA VAL A 195 9.67 2.33 6.55
C VAL A 195 10.01 1.10 7.37
N THR A 196 9.54 -0.05 6.93
CA THR A 196 9.98 -1.34 7.46
C THR A 196 10.97 -1.98 6.50
N GLY A 197 12.02 -2.55 7.03
CA GLY A 197 13.06 -3.18 6.22
C GLY A 197 13.84 -4.21 7.00
N ASP A 198 14.54 -5.05 6.24
CA ASP A 198 15.43 -6.08 6.75
C ASP A 198 16.88 -5.58 6.54
N PRO A 199 17.63 -5.28 7.62
CA PRO A 199 18.99 -4.76 7.50
C PRO A 199 20.00 -5.83 7.04
N GLY A 200 19.55 -7.08 6.84
CA GLY A 200 20.43 -8.16 6.37
C GLY A 200 21.37 -8.72 7.45
N THR A 201 21.14 -8.37 8.69
CA THR A 201 21.83 -8.92 9.87
C THR A 201 20.86 -9.81 10.64
N GLU A 202 21.37 -10.72 11.49
CA GLU A 202 20.50 -11.57 12.34
C GLU A 202 19.76 -10.78 13.44
N GLU A 203 19.91 -9.47 13.46
CA GLU A 203 19.19 -8.56 14.34
C GLU A 203 17.89 -8.11 13.68
N ASP A 204 16.86 -8.12 14.46
CA ASP A 204 15.43 -7.93 14.22
C ASP A 204 15.04 -6.94 13.11
N ASP A 205 13.91 -7.22 12.43
CA ASP A 205 13.21 -6.30 11.53
C ASP A 205 13.04 -4.92 12.19
N ILE A 206 13.44 -3.86 11.48
CA ILE A 206 13.51 -2.49 12.02
C ILE A 206 12.42 -1.63 11.37
N ILE A 207 11.86 -0.72 12.17
CA ILE A 207 11.02 0.38 11.68
C ILE A 207 11.85 1.67 11.74
N TYR A 208 12.03 2.29 10.58
CA TYR A 208 12.61 3.62 10.45
C TYR A 208 11.52 4.68 10.40
N GLU A 209 11.69 5.74 11.17
CA GLU A 209 10.85 6.92 11.13
C GLU A 209 11.66 8.11 10.60
N TYR A 210 11.11 8.81 9.63
CA TYR A 210 11.71 10.01 9.05
C TYR A 210 10.76 11.18 9.24
N ASP A 211 11.28 12.30 9.74
CA ASP A 211 10.58 13.57 9.72
C ASP A 211 10.70 14.18 8.32
N LEU A 212 9.57 14.60 7.76
CA LEU A 212 9.49 15.23 6.46
C LEU A 212 9.35 16.74 6.67
N GLU A 213 10.39 17.50 6.31
CA GLU A 213 10.32 18.96 6.34
C GLU A 213 9.66 19.49 5.06
N CYS A 214 8.72 20.38 5.24
CA CYS A 214 8.19 21.17 4.13
C CYS A 214 9.06 22.42 3.95
N ALA A 215 9.69 22.58 2.80
CA ALA A 215 10.43 23.78 2.48
C ALA A 215 9.45 24.95 2.22
N GLY A 216 9.40 25.90 3.16
CA GLY A 216 8.65 27.15 3.01
C GLY A 216 7.47 27.34 3.96
N THR A 217 6.80 28.49 3.87
CA THR A 217 5.68 28.94 4.74
C THR A 217 4.35 28.23 4.50
N ILE A 218 4.34 27.06 3.85
CA ILE A 218 3.13 26.28 3.52
C ILE A 218 3.03 25.15 4.54
N THR A 219 1.86 25.00 5.13
CA THR A 219 1.53 23.87 6.01
C THR A 219 1.67 22.54 5.23
N CYS A 220 2.32 21.54 5.80
CA CYS A 220 2.53 20.22 5.22
C CYS A 220 1.24 19.39 5.04
N SER A 221 0.13 20.00 4.80
CA SER A 221 -1.16 19.32 4.66
C SER A 221 -1.37 18.66 3.30
N ASP A 222 -0.49 18.94 2.32
CA ASP A 222 -0.60 18.35 0.98
C ASP A 222 0.74 18.37 0.25
N PRO A 223 1.38 17.22 -0.01
CA PRO A 223 2.63 17.12 -0.75
C PRO A 223 2.46 17.45 -2.24
N SER A 224 1.23 17.53 -2.77
CA SER A 224 0.99 17.86 -4.17
C SER A 224 1.40 19.29 -4.54
N ASN A 225 1.43 20.20 -3.55
CA ASN A 225 1.78 21.60 -3.74
C ASN A 225 3.26 21.91 -3.46
N ASN A 226 4.08 20.93 -3.13
CA ASN A 226 5.46 21.18 -2.74
C ASN A 226 6.46 20.46 -3.66
N SER A 227 7.06 21.22 -4.58
CA SER A 227 8.14 20.73 -5.45
C SER A 227 9.44 20.40 -4.69
N ASP A 228 9.53 20.78 -3.41
CA ASP A 228 10.73 20.70 -2.60
C ASP A 228 10.49 20.06 -1.23
N VAL A 229 9.94 18.83 -1.20
CA VAL A 229 10.03 18.01 0.01
C VAL A 229 11.47 17.54 0.13
N LYS A 230 12.28 18.25 0.90
CA LYS A 230 13.58 17.74 1.34
C LYS A 230 13.33 16.82 2.53
N ALA A 231 13.56 15.53 2.34
CA ALA A 231 13.75 14.64 3.46
C ALA A 231 15.07 15.04 4.13
N ILE A 232 15.02 15.67 5.28
CA ILE A 232 16.20 15.80 6.13
C ILE A 232 16.23 14.50 6.94
N ILE A 233 17.20 13.66 6.60
CA ILE A 233 17.53 12.47 7.38
C ILE A 233 18.23 12.95 8.64
N GLU A 234 17.52 13.24 9.69
CA GLU A 234 18.13 13.39 11.02
C GLU A 234 17.53 12.36 11.98
N ALA A 235 18.47 11.59 12.48
CA ALA A 235 18.43 10.76 13.68
C ALA A 235 17.73 9.40 13.60
N ASN A 236 18.58 8.39 13.59
CA ASN A 236 18.31 7.07 14.12
C ASN A 236 17.63 7.17 15.50
N VAL A 237 16.34 6.95 15.57
CA VAL A 237 15.71 6.56 16.82
C VAL A 237 15.78 5.05 16.87
N GLU A 238 16.85 4.50 17.43
CA GLU A 238 16.81 3.14 17.96
C GLU A 238 15.65 3.09 18.96
N LEU A 239 14.59 2.41 18.62
CA LEU A 239 13.63 1.94 19.61
C LEU A 239 14.33 0.79 20.37
N SER A 240 15.23 1.17 21.28
CA SER A 240 15.84 0.22 22.20
C SER A 240 14.75 -0.35 23.11
N LYS A 241 14.69 -1.65 23.12
CA LYS A 241 14.05 -2.69 23.95
C LYS A 241 13.25 -2.24 25.16
#